data_a5f61c0382d7a559348e67ed0db5520a
#
_entry.id   a5f61c0382d7a559348e67ed0db5520a
#
_cell.length_a   1.000
_cell.length_b   1.000
_cell.length_c   1.000
_cell.angle_alpha   90.00
_cell.angle_beta   90.00
_cell.angle_gamma   90.00
#
_symmetry.space_group_name_H-M   'P 1'
#
loop_
_entity.id
_entity.type
_entity.pdbx_description
1 polymer ?
#
loop_
_entity_poly.entity_id
_entity_poly.type
_entity_poly.pdbx_seq_one_letter_code
_entity_poly.pdbx_strand_id
1 'polypeptide(L)'
;MARYHLRRSEKAMDDPREIEQVLASVRIMTVACCLESEPYIFTVDFAWDRQARELWFHCATEGRKVKILQANSRVCITVVEDRGYIDGECDHAYRSLILEGKANLVTDLSEMRHALELLVRKHERQPEAILARFAGNDEAVRKVGIVRVSVDSVTGKQGPAPKK
;
A
#
# COMPACT_ATOMS: atom_id res chain seq x y z
N MET A 1 -12.56 14.88 3.91
CA MET A 1 -13.89 14.23 3.78
C MET A 1 -13.80 13.19 2.69
N ALA A 2 -14.23 11.96 2.95
CA ALA A 2 -14.33 10.95 1.90
C ALA A 2 -15.27 11.46 0.80
N ARG A 3 -14.84 11.40 -0.46
CA ARG A 3 -15.55 11.94 -1.61
C ARG A 3 -16.78 11.10 -2.00
N TYR A 4 -16.83 9.85 -1.50
CA TYR A 4 -17.87 8.88 -1.80
C TYR A 4 -18.30 8.16 -0.52
N HIS A 5 -19.62 7.99 -0.36
CA HIS A 5 -20.18 7.20 0.71
C HIS A 5 -20.28 5.72 0.28
N LEU A 6 -20.01 4.81 1.21
CA LEU A 6 -20.32 3.41 1.00
C LEU A 6 -21.83 3.25 0.83
N ARG A 7 -22.29 2.73 -0.31
CA ARG A 7 -23.71 2.45 -0.55
C ARG A 7 -24.27 1.47 0.48
N ARG A 8 -23.45 0.52 0.95
CA ARG A 8 -23.78 -0.47 1.97
C ARG A 8 -23.07 -0.12 3.26
N SER A 9 -23.65 0.85 3.99
CA SER A 9 -23.06 1.36 5.23
C SER A 9 -22.92 0.30 6.32
N GLU A 10 -23.77 -0.73 6.30
CA GLU A 10 -23.71 -1.88 7.22
C GLU A 10 -22.43 -2.73 7.05
N LYS A 11 -21.74 -2.57 5.92
CA LYS A 11 -20.45 -3.21 5.66
C LYS A 11 -19.26 -2.28 5.92
N ALA A 12 -19.48 -1.08 6.44
CA ALA A 12 -18.39 -0.16 6.77
C ALA A 12 -17.49 -0.75 7.86
N MET A 13 -16.20 -0.53 7.71
CA MET A 13 -15.17 -0.87 8.68
C MET A 13 -14.48 0.44 9.09
N ASP A 14 -14.98 1.03 10.19
CA ASP A 14 -14.57 2.36 10.64
C ASP A 14 -13.67 2.33 11.89
N ASP A 15 -13.50 1.16 12.53
CA ASP A 15 -12.57 1.03 13.66
C ASP A 15 -11.12 1.20 13.17
N PRO A 16 -10.41 2.23 13.63
CA PRO A 16 -9.01 2.45 13.24
C PRO A 16 -8.10 1.24 13.52
N ARG A 17 -8.41 0.44 14.54
CA ARG A 17 -7.63 -0.77 14.87
C ARG A 17 -7.78 -1.85 13.82
N GLU A 18 -8.99 -2.03 13.26
CA GLU A 18 -9.23 -2.99 12.17
C GLU A 18 -8.52 -2.55 10.88
N ILE A 19 -8.56 -1.25 10.57
CA ILE A 19 -7.83 -0.68 9.43
C ILE A 19 -6.32 -0.94 9.57
N GLU A 20 -5.76 -0.66 10.74
CA GLU A 20 -4.35 -0.91 11.04
C GLU A 20 -3.98 -2.40 10.92
N GLN A 21 -4.85 -3.29 11.38
CA GLN A 21 -4.64 -4.74 11.25
C GLN A 21 -4.54 -5.17 9.78
N VAL A 22 -5.42 -4.66 8.90
CA VAL A 22 -5.36 -4.96 7.47
C VAL A 22 -4.07 -4.43 6.85
N LEU A 23 -3.70 -3.18 7.16
CA LEU A 23 -2.45 -2.57 6.66
C LEU A 23 -1.19 -3.31 7.15
N ALA A 24 -1.23 -3.87 8.35
CA ALA A 24 -0.12 -4.63 8.91
C ALA A 24 -0.02 -6.05 8.33
N SER A 25 -1.16 -6.73 8.15
CA SER A 25 -1.19 -8.16 7.77
C SER A 25 -1.05 -8.39 6.27
N VAL A 26 -1.66 -7.53 5.45
CA VAL A 26 -1.64 -7.68 3.99
C VAL A 26 -0.29 -7.22 3.44
N ARG A 27 0.29 -8.03 2.55
CA ARG A 27 1.64 -7.80 2.02
C ARG A 27 1.66 -6.99 0.73
N ILE A 28 0.62 -7.11 -0.08
CA ILE A 28 0.56 -6.49 -1.42
C ILE A 28 -0.60 -5.51 -1.51
N MET A 29 -0.40 -4.47 -2.29
CA MET A 29 -1.44 -3.51 -2.65
C MET A 29 -1.52 -3.34 -4.16
N THR A 30 -2.70 -2.99 -4.66
CA THR A 30 -2.89 -2.59 -6.05
C THR A 30 -3.10 -1.08 -6.11
N VAL A 31 -2.29 -0.43 -6.93
CA VAL A 31 -2.28 1.02 -7.12
C VAL A 31 -2.88 1.36 -8.47
N ALA A 32 -3.90 2.19 -8.48
CA ALA A 32 -4.46 2.81 -9.68
C ALA A 32 -3.95 4.25 -9.80
N CYS A 33 -3.51 4.60 -10.99
CA CYS A 33 -3.10 5.95 -11.38
C CYS A 33 -3.57 6.26 -12.80
N CYS A 34 -3.44 7.50 -13.24
CA CYS A 34 -3.93 7.93 -14.52
C CYS A 34 -3.03 9.01 -15.12
N LEU A 35 -2.80 8.96 -16.41
CA LEU A 35 -2.14 10.02 -17.18
C LEU A 35 -2.95 10.28 -18.45
N GLU A 36 -3.29 11.54 -18.75
CA GLU A 36 -4.04 11.94 -19.93
C GLU A 36 -5.33 11.12 -20.16
N SER A 37 -6.07 10.85 -19.07
CA SER A 37 -7.28 10.01 -19.03
C SER A 37 -7.04 8.51 -19.29
N GLU A 38 -5.80 8.07 -19.49
CA GLU A 38 -5.46 6.66 -19.61
C GLU A 38 -5.23 6.03 -18.22
N PRO A 39 -6.12 5.12 -17.77
CA PRO A 39 -5.93 4.45 -16.48
C PRO A 39 -4.78 3.44 -16.55
N TYR A 40 -4.05 3.34 -15.46
CA TYR A 40 -3.00 2.34 -15.30
C TYR A 40 -3.03 1.77 -13.89
N ILE A 41 -2.93 0.45 -13.77
CA ILE A 41 -2.86 -0.23 -12.47
C ILE A 41 -1.61 -1.10 -12.39
N PHE A 42 -1.08 -1.23 -11.18
CA PHE A 42 0.02 -2.13 -10.89
C PHE A 42 -0.04 -2.63 -9.44
N THR A 43 0.55 -3.78 -9.18
CA THR A 43 0.60 -4.39 -7.85
C THR A 43 2.03 -4.38 -7.33
N VAL A 44 2.20 -4.08 -6.04
CA VAL A 44 3.51 -3.99 -5.37
C VAL A 44 3.40 -4.45 -3.91
N ASP A 45 4.52 -4.90 -3.37
CA ASP A 45 4.71 -5.03 -1.93
C ASP A 45 4.74 -3.63 -1.30
N PHE A 46 4.24 -3.51 -0.07
CA PHE A 46 4.20 -2.23 0.61
C PHE A 46 4.48 -2.35 2.10
N ALA A 47 4.89 -1.24 2.70
CA ALA A 47 4.91 -1.03 4.14
C ALA A 47 4.03 0.17 4.51
N TRP A 48 3.49 0.14 5.73
CA TRP A 48 2.69 1.21 6.30
C TRP A 48 3.43 1.86 7.46
N ASP A 49 3.67 3.15 7.35
CA ASP A 49 4.12 3.98 8.47
C ASP A 49 2.90 4.61 9.14
N ARG A 50 2.54 4.05 10.31
CA ARG A 50 1.38 4.50 11.07
C ARG A 50 1.51 5.94 11.57
N GLN A 51 2.73 6.34 11.97
CA GLN A 51 2.94 7.66 12.57
C GLN A 51 2.83 8.75 11.52
N ALA A 52 3.47 8.55 10.38
CA ALA A 52 3.43 9.47 9.26
C ALA A 52 2.14 9.37 8.44
N ARG A 53 1.36 8.30 8.57
CA ARG A 53 0.21 7.95 7.72
C ARG A 53 0.62 7.83 6.25
N GLU A 54 1.69 7.07 6.00
CA GLU A 54 2.29 6.91 4.69
C GLU A 54 2.42 5.45 4.30
N LEU A 55 2.18 5.17 3.01
CA LEU A 55 2.54 3.89 2.41
C LEU A 55 3.85 4.04 1.66
N TRP A 56 4.68 3.02 1.76
CA TRP A 56 5.98 2.95 1.12
C TRP A 56 6.07 1.72 0.25
N PHE A 57 6.59 1.87 -0.97
CA PHE A 57 6.89 0.74 -1.83
C PHE A 57 8.16 0.99 -2.65
N HIS A 58 8.77 -0.09 -3.12
CA HIS A 58 9.91 0.00 -4.01
C HIS A 58 9.54 -0.38 -5.44
N CYS A 59 10.30 0.13 -6.40
CA CYS A 59 10.18 -0.18 -7.82
C CYS A 59 11.52 0.02 -8.54
N ALA A 60 11.53 -0.14 -9.86
CA ALA A 60 12.64 0.33 -10.67
C ALA A 60 12.70 1.87 -10.65
N THR A 61 13.90 2.42 -10.87
CA THR A 61 14.13 3.88 -10.93
C THR A 61 13.52 4.54 -12.16
N GLU A 62 13.14 3.75 -13.15
CA GLU A 62 12.51 4.20 -14.40
C GLU A 62 11.41 3.25 -14.87
N GLY A 63 10.62 3.66 -15.86
CA GLY A 63 9.57 2.84 -16.46
C GLY A 63 8.21 3.53 -16.44
N ARG A 64 7.18 2.82 -16.95
CA ARG A 64 5.83 3.40 -17.17
C ARG A 64 5.23 3.99 -15.89
N LYS A 65 5.24 3.22 -14.78
CA LYS A 65 4.67 3.70 -13.50
C LYS A 65 5.37 4.95 -13.00
N VAL A 66 6.71 5.02 -13.10
CA VAL A 66 7.52 6.16 -12.67
C VAL A 66 7.14 7.40 -13.47
N LYS A 67 7.07 7.30 -14.80
CA LYS A 67 6.65 8.41 -15.68
C LYS A 67 5.26 8.93 -15.34
N ILE A 68 4.30 8.02 -15.11
CA ILE A 68 2.94 8.40 -14.74
C ILE A 68 2.92 9.12 -13.40
N LEU A 69 3.56 8.57 -12.37
CA LEU A 69 3.57 9.16 -11.02
C LEU A 69 4.31 10.51 -10.97
N GLN A 70 5.32 10.72 -11.81
CA GLN A 70 6.01 12.01 -11.94
C GLN A 70 5.10 13.08 -12.58
N ALA A 71 4.29 12.69 -13.57
CA ALA A 71 3.38 13.60 -14.26
C ALA A 71 2.07 13.84 -13.48
N ASN A 72 1.58 12.82 -12.80
CA ASN A 72 0.38 12.89 -11.96
C ASN A 72 0.55 12.02 -10.72
N SER A 73 0.72 12.66 -9.59
CA SER A 73 0.93 11.98 -8.31
C SER A 73 -0.34 11.40 -7.68
N ARG A 74 -1.53 11.72 -8.17
CA ARG A 74 -2.79 11.21 -7.59
C ARG A 74 -2.92 9.71 -7.81
N VAL A 75 -3.21 8.99 -6.71
CA VAL A 75 -3.40 7.55 -6.72
C VAL A 75 -4.63 7.14 -5.93
N CYS A 76 -5.23 6.03 -6.37
CA CYS A 76 -6.23 5.29 -5.61
C CYS A 76 -5.70 3.87 -5.41
N ILE A 77 -5.72 3.39 -4.18
CA ILE A 77 -5.07 2.14 -3.79
C ILE A 77 -6.11 1.22 -3.17
N THR A 78 -6.05 -0.06 -3.49
CA THR A 78 -6.79 -1.07 -2.76
C THR A 78 -5.85 -2.05 -2.06
N VAL A 79 -6.23 -2.38 -0.81
CA VAL A 79 -5.62 -3.42 0.00
C VAL A 79 -6.72 -4.39 0.38
N VAL A 80 -6.57 -5.68 0.05
CA VAL A 80 -7.59 -6.69 0.30
C VAL A 80 -7.03 -7.83 1.13
N GLU A 81 -7.66 -8.08 2.27
CA GLU A 81 -7.48 -9.29 3.05
C GLU A 81 -8.56 -10.30 2.62
N ASP A 82 -8.17 -11.26 1.81
CA ASP A 82 -9.00 -12.39 1.44
C ASP A 82 -9.10 -13.36 2.62
N ARG A 83 -10.32 -13.66 3.06
CA ARG A 83 -10.61 -14.54 4.20
C ARG A 83 -11.40 -15.78 3.78
N GLY A 84 -11.53 -16.01 2.48
CA GLY A 84 -12.12 -17.18 1.84
C GLY A 84 -13.56 -17.03 1.40
N TYR A 85 -13.93 -17.85 0.43
CA TYR A 85 -15.29 -17.96 -0.07
C TYR A 85 -16.17 -18.71 0.95
N ILE A 86 -17.42 -18.29 1.09
CA ILE A 86 -18.39 -18.93 1.98
C ILE A 86 -19.29 -19.80 1.11
N ASP A 87 -18.98 -21.08 1.07
CA ASP A 87 -19.72 -22.05 0.28
C ASP A 87 -21.19 -22.15 0.71
N GLY A 88 -22.09 -22.26 -0.26
CA GLY A 88 -23.54 -22.29 -0.05
C GLY A 88 -24.20 -20.94 0.21
N GLU A 89 -23.45 -19.84 0.36
CA GLU A 89 -24.00 -18.48 0.59
C GLU A 89 -23.80 -17.51 -0.57
N CYS A 90 -23.07 -17.92 -1.61
CA CYS A 90 -22.67 -17.03 -2.71
C CYS A 90 -22.04 -15.71 -2.21
N ASP A 91 -21.26 -15.77 -1.13
CA ASP A 91 -20.60 -14.60 -0.54
C ASP A 91 -19.13 -14.91 -0.24
N HIS A 92 -18.36 -13.88 0.02
CA HIS A 92 -16.93 -13.95 0.29
C HIS A 92 -16.59 -13.22 1.59
N ALA A 93 -15.84 -13.89 2.45
CA ALA A 93 -15.31 -13.26 3.65
C ALA A 93 -14.08 -12.43 3.26
N TYR A 94 -14.10 -11.13 3.55
CA TYR A 94 -12.98 -10.24 3.24
C TYR A 94 -12.98 -9.00 4.13
N ARG A 95 -11.83 -8.35 4.21
CA ARG A 95 -11.71 -6.95 4.60
C ARG A 95 -10.96 -6.21 3.48
N SER A 96 -11.43 -5.04 3.11
CA SER A 96 -10.78 -4.24 2.07
C SER A 96 -10.68 -2.78 2.46
N LEU A 97 -9.60 -2.15 2.04
CA LEU A 97 -9.38 -0.73 2.18
C LEU A 97 -9.26 -0.09 0.80
N ILE A 98 -9.86 1.08 0.65
CA ILE A 98 -9.56 2.01 -0.44
C ILE A 98 -8.86 3.20 0.19
N LEU A 99 -7.66 3.51 -0.31
CA LEU A 99 -6.86 4.64 0.14
C LEU A 99 -6.67 5.59 -1.03
N GLU A 100 -6.90 6.86 -0.80
CA GLU A 100 -6.61 7.92 -1.77
C GLU A 100 -5.45 8.76 -1.27
N GLY A 101 -4.57 9.18 -2.17
CA GLY A 101 -3.41 9.96 -1.77
C GLY A 101 -2.56 10.45 -2.92
N LYS A 102 -1.34 10.85 -2.58
CA LYS A 102 -0.34 11.33 -3.53
C LYS A 102 0.93 10.50 -3.42
N ALA A 103 1.34 9.92 -4.53
CA ALA A 103 2.57 9.14 -4.65
C ALA A 103 3.71 10.01 -5.18
N ASN A 104 4.83 10.04 -4.47
CA ASN A 104 6.01 10.81 -4.82
C ASN A 104 7.25 9.92 -4.82
N LEU A 105 8.09 10.09 -5.83
CA LEU A 105 9.42 9.47 -5.86
C LEU A 105 10.32 10.14 -4.81
N VAL A 106 11.04 9.33 -4.07
CA VAL A 106 11.93 9.78 -3.00
C VAL A 106 13.38 9.73 -3.47
N THR A 107 14.11 10.80 -3.21
CA THR A 107 15.53 10.95 -3.56
C THR A 107 16.42 11.20 -2.34
N ASP A 108 15.82 11.57 -1.21
CA ASP A 108 16.56 11.73 0.04
C ASP A 108 16.98 10.37 0.59
N LEU A 109 18.28 10.23 0.90
CA LEU A 109 18.85 8.96 1.35
C LEU A 109 18.32 8.50 2.69
N SER A 110 18.00 9.38 3.60
CA SER A 110 17.50 9.03 4.93
C SER A 110 16.07 8.48 4.83
N GLU A 111 15.23 9.11 4.01
CA GLU A 111 13.89 8.62 3.71
C GLU A 111 13.92 7.28 2.94
N MET A 112 14.85 7.13 1.98
CA MET A 112 15.02 5.87 1.25
C MET A 112 15.42 4.72 2.18
N ARG A 113 16.34 4.97 3.13
CA ARG A 113 16.75 3.98 4.15
C ARG A 113 15.59 3.62 5.08
N HIS A 114 14.84 4.60 5.54
CA HIS A 114 13.65 4.40 6.35
C HIS A 114 12.63 3.51 5.64
N ALA A 115 12.33 3.81 4.38
CA ALA A 115 11.42 3.01 3.56
C ALA A 115 11.91 1.57 3.39
N LEU A 116 13.19 1.37 3.08
CA LEU A 116 13.79 0.04 2.95
C LEU A 116 13.73 -0.74 4.27
N GLU A 117 13.97 -0.08 5.40
CA GLU A 117 13.84 -0.71 6.71
C GLU A 117 12.40 -1.19 6.97
N LEU A 118 11.40 -0.33 6.74
CA LEU A 118 9.98 -0.69 6.90
C LEU A 118 9.59 -1.87 6.00
N LEU A 119 9.97 -1.82 4.72
CA LEU A 119 9.66 -2.86 3.74
C LEU A 119 10.32 -4.19 4.12
N VAL A 120 11.61 -4.17 4.42
CA VAL A 120 12.36 -5.38 4.78
C VAL A 120 11.81 -5.99 6.07
N ARG A 121 11.57 -5.18 7.11
CA ARG A 121 11.01 -5.70 8.39
C ARG A 121 9.62 -6.30 8.22
N LYS A 122 8.79 -5.77 7.33
CA LYS A 122 7.45 -6.31 7.05
C LYS A 122 7.49 -7.63 6.28
N HIS A 123 8.42 -7.79 5.34
CA HIS A 123 8.36 -8.87 4.35
C HIS A 123 9.35 -10.01 4.63
N GLU A 124 10.48 -9.74 5.27
CA GLU A 124 11.56 -10.71 5.46
C GLU A 124 11.49 -11.41 6.82
N ARG A 125 11.78 -12.71 6.82
CA ARG A 125 11.89 -13.46 8.07
C ARG A 125 13.20 -13.17 8.84
N GLN A 126 14.24 -12.78 8.11
CA GLN A 126 15.55 -12.42 8.65
C GLN A 126 15.94 -11.03 8.13
N PRO A 127 15.30 -9.97 8.62
CA PRO A 127 15.47 -8.61 8.10
C PRO A 127 16.91 -8.11 8.21
N GLU A 128 17.63 -8.46 9.27
CA GLU A 128 18.97 -7.95 9.53
C GLU A 128 19.98 -8.35 8.43
N ALA A 129 19.86 -9.56 7.88
CA ALA A 129 20.73 -10.03 6.80
C ALA A 129 20.54 -9.22 5.50
N ILE A 130 19.31 -8.77 5.26
CA ILE A 130 18.99 -7.93 4.09
C ILE A 130 19.40 -6.49 4.35
N LEU A 131 19.07 -5.95 5.53
CA LEU A 131 19.40 -4.57 5.90
C LEU A 131 20.91 -4.33 5.90
N ALA A 132 21.72 -5.33 6.29
CA ALA A 132 23.18 -5.24 6.26
C ALA A 132 23.75 -4.94 4.86
N ARG A 133 23.05 -5.31 3.78
CA ARG A 133 23.46 -5.03 2.40
C ARG A 133 23.36 -3.55 2.03
N PHE A 134 22.50 -2.82 2.73
CA PHE A 134 22.27 -1.38 2.54
C PHE A 134 23.01 -0.53 3.59
N ALA A 135 23.47 -1.14 4.68
CA ALA A 135 24.19 -0.44 5.73
C ALA A 135 25.51 0.13 5.19
N GLY A 136 25.68 1.47 5.29
CA GLY A 136 26.87 2.16 4.79
C GLY A 136 27.07 2.15 3.26
N ASN A 137 26.09 1.59 2.49
CA ASN A 137 26.18 1.48 1.04
C ASN A 137 25.14 2.37 0.34
N ASP A 138 25.46 3.66 0.19
CA ASP A 138 24.58 4.63 -0.45
C ASP A 138 24.29 4.32 -1.91
N GLU A 139 25.26 3.75 -2.62
CA GLU A 139 25.08 3.37 -4.02
C GLU A 139 24.05 2.27 -4.19
N ALA A 140 24.04 1.26 -3.30
CA ALA A 140 23.03 0.22 -3.31
C ALA A 140 21.64 0.77 -3.01
N VAL A 141 21.53 1.72 -2.08
CA VAL A 141 20.26 2.40 -1.78
C VAL A 141 19.75 3.17 -2.99
N ARG A 142 20.59 3.95 -3.66
CA ARG A 142 20.21 4.77 -4.82
C ARG A 142 19.79 3.98 -6.05
N LYS A 143 20.15 2.71 -6.14
CA LYS A 143 19.70 1.80 -7.22
C LYS A 143 18.27 1.33 -7.07
N VAL A 144 17.64 1.57 -5.92
CA VAL A 144 16.24 1.18 -5.66
C VAL A 144 15.34 2.41 -5.81
N GLY A 145 14.37 2.33 -6.69
CA GLY A 145 13.31 3.35 -6.75
C GLY A 145 12.41 3.23 -5.51
N ILE A 146 12.28 4.30 -4.76
CA ILE A 146 11.38 4.36 -3.59
C ILE A 146 10.27 5.36 -3.87
N VAL A 147 9.05 4.95 -3.54
CA VAL A 147 7.85 5.78 -3.65
C VAL A 147 7.19 5.87 -2.28
N ARG A 148 6.92 7.09 -1.86
CA ARG A 148 6.11 7.44 -0.70
C ARG A 148 4.71 7.84 -1.15
N VAL A 149 3.68 7.31 -0.51
CA VAL A 149 2.30 7.73 -0.70
C VAL A 149 1.78 8.37 0.58
N SER A 150 1.57 9.67 0.55
CA SER A 150 0.89 10.38 1.63
C SER A 150 -0.62 10.13 1.50
N VAL A 151 -1.23 9.52 2.53
CA VAL A 151 -2.63 9.08 2.50
C VAL A 151 -3.56 10.19 2.97
N ASP A 152 -4.42 10.66 2.07
CA ASP A 152 -5.42 11.70 2.33
C ASP A 152 -6.69 11.11 3.00
N SER A 153 -7.13 9.94 2.54
CA SER A 153 -8.33 9.27 3.04
C SER A 153 -8.22 7.75 3.00
N VAL A 154 -8.93 7.10 3.93
CA VAL A 154 -9.09 5.64 3.99
C VAL A 154 -10.56 5.33 4.14
N THR A 155 -11.06 4.39 3.33
CA THR A 155 -12.40 3.83 3.46
C THR A 155 -12.30 2.32 3.61
N GLY A 156 -12.80 1.80 4.72
CA GLY A 156 -12.81 0.37 5.01
C GLY A 156 -14.15 -0.28 4.71
N LYS A 157 -14.11 -1.52 4.20
CA LYS A 157 -15.28 -2.34 3.96
C LYS A 157 -15.00 -3.80 4.30
N GLN A 158 -15.99 -4.48 4.88
CA GLN A 158 -15.87 -5.90 5.19
C GLN A 158 -17.07 -6.72 4.73
N GLY A 159 -16.81 -7.95 4.34
CA GLY A 159 -17.80 -9.00 4.12
C GLY A 159 -18.18 -9.70 5.42
N PRO A 160 -18.98 -10.76 5.34
CA PRO A 160 -19.29 -11.57 6.51
C PRO A 160 -18.02 -12.19 7.12
N ALA A 161 -18.12 -12.57 8.38
CA ALA A 161 -17.03 -13.33 9.01
C ALA A 161 -16.86 -14.70 8.35
N PRO A 162 -15.60 -15.22 8.24
CA PRO A 162 -15.41 -16.59 7.75
C PRO A 162 -16.12 -17.57 8.65
N LYS A 163 -16.80 -18.55 8.05
CA LYS A 163 -17.34 -19.68 8.81
C LYS A 163 -16.21 -20.62 9.21
N LYS A 164 -16.26 -21.11 10.45
CA LYS A 164 -15.31 -22.11 10.97
C LYS A 164 -15.57 -23.47 10.33
#